data_183b528edad05370b4c7d678e55a90d5
#
_entry.id   183b528edad05370b4c7d678e55a90d5
#
_cell.length_a   1.000
_cell.length_b   1.000
_cell.length_c   1.000
_cell.angle_alpha   90.00
_cell.angle_beta   90.00
_cell.angle_gamma   90.00
#
_symmetry.space_group_name_H-M   'P 1'
#
loop_
_entity.id
_entity.type
_entity.pdbx_description
1 polymer ?
#
loop_
_entity_poly.entity_id
_entity_poly.type
_entity_poly.pdbx_seq_one_letter_code
_entity_poly.pdbx_strand_id
1 'polypeptide(L)'
;MAAYENLYWWSNDGLRLHARDYPGGEEGQTPIICMAGLTRNARDFDALAARLAGRWRLIAVDFRGRGESAYAKDPMSYVPLTYVQDVEALLTDQGIDRYIAFGTSLGGIVTMLMAGPSRGRMMAALLNDVGPEIDAQGLSRIRGYVGKASVFPTWMHAARCVSENNADVYPDWQIEDWLAMAKRLYRLNSSGRIVLDYDLKIAEPFRVPGNEAGPDMWQALASLREVPTLIVRGGRSDLLSAATAERMAASLDQAELVTVPGVGHAPTLSETMLQEPIDRLLARALEGAAIRA
;
A
#
# COMPACT_ATOMS: atom_id res chain seq x y z
N MET A 1 0.81 -4.86 -19.43
CA MET A 1 0.41 -5.18 -18.03
C MET A 1 0.64 -6.66 -17.84
N ALA A 2 1.15 -7.09 -16.67
CA ALA A 2 1.20 -8.51 -16.34
C ALA A 2 -0.22 -9.09 -16.27
N ALA A 3 -0.37 -10.35 -16.67
CA ALA A 3 -1.63 -11.06 -16.51
C ALA A 3 -1.88 -11.32 -15.03
N TYR A 4 -3.11 -11.20 -14.58
CA TYR A 4 -3.54 -11.51 -13.22
C TYR A 4 -4.87 -12.24 -13.25
N GLU A 5 -5.16 -12.94 -12.15
CA GLU A 5 -6.47 -13.50 -11.85
C GLU A 5 -7.14 -12.67 -10.75
N ASN A 6 -8.48 -12.59 -10.80
CA ASN A 6 -9.24 -11.97 -9.72
C ASN A 6 -9.40 -12.96 -8.58
N LEU A 7 -8.89 -12.61 -7.42
CA LEU A 7 -9.03 -13.37 -6.19
C LEU A 7 -10.10 -12.73 -5.32
N TYR A 8 -11.00 -13.54 -4.76
CA TYR A 8 -12.04 -13.06 -3.85
C TYR A 8 -12.05 -13.89 -2.57
N TRP A 9 -12.23 -13.21 -1.45
CA TRP A 9 -12.46 -13.85 -0.15
C TRP A 9 -13.50 -13.08 0.67
N TRP A 10 -13.82 -13.59 1.84
CA TRP A 10 -14.80 -12.98 2.73
C TRP A 10 -14.13 -12.47 4.00
N SER A 11 -14.43 -11.21 4.36
CA SER A 11 -14.06 -10.67 5.67
C SER A 11 -14.87 -11.31 6.79
N ASN A 12 -14.42 -11.14 8.03
CA ASN A 12 -15.11 -11.67 9.22
C ASN A 12 -16.52 -11.09 9.39
N ASP A 13 -16.80 -9.90 8.88
CA ASP A 13 -18.11 -9.23 8.91
C ASP A 13 -18.92 -9.43 7.60
N GLY A 14 -18.50 -10.36 6.75
CA GLY A 14 -19.24 -10.80 5.58
C GLY A 14 -19.18 -9.86 4.38
N LEU A 15 -18.10 -9.08 4.22
CA LEU A 15 -17.83 -8.35 2.98
C LEU A 15 -17.06 -9.23 2.00
N ARG A 16 -17.45 -9.22 0.72
CA ARG A 16 -16.66 -9.81 -0.34
C ARG A 16 -15.52 -8.85 -0.69
N LEU A 17 -14.30 -9.29 -0.46
CA LEU A 17 -13.07 -8.56 -0.73
C LEU A 17 -12.39 -9.09 -1.99
N HIS A 18 -11.51 -8.30 -2.58
CA HIS A 18 -10.85 -8.56 -3.84
C HIS A 18 -9.35 -8.30 -3.77
N ALA A 19 -8.59 -9.11 -4.51
CA ALA A 19 -7.20 -8.84 -4.84
C ALA A 19 -6.92 -9.21 -6.30
N ARG A 20 -5.86 -8.63 -6.85
CA ARG A 20 -5.25 -9.10 -8.09
C ARG A 20 -4.15 -10.08 -7.75
N ASP A 21 -4.27 -11.31 -8.19
CA ASP A 21 -3.27 -12.36 -8.05
C ASP A 21 -2.45 -12.47 -9.33
N TYR A 22 -1.21 -12.03 -9.28
CA TYR A 22 -0.26 -12.13 -10.38
C TYR A 22 0.58 -13.39 -10.18
N PRO A 23 0.38 -14.42 -11.04
CA PRO A 23 1.07 -15.70 -10.87
C PRO A 23 2.56 -15.58 -11.12
N GLY A 24 3.34 -16.38 -10.43
CA GLY A 24 4.79 -16.46 -10.58
C GLY A 24 5.46 -17.15 -9.39
N GLY A 25 6.77 -17.28 -9.50
CA GLY A 25 7.58 -17.99 -8.51
C GLY A 25 7.53 -19.50 -8.65
N GLU A 26 8.37 -20.19 -7.87
CA GLU A 26 8.36 -21.64 -7.75
C GLU A 26 7.25 -22.10 -6.81
N GLU A 27 6.82 -23.36 -6.95
CA GLU A 27 5.83 -23.95 -6.05
C GLU A 27 6.32 -23.88 -4.59
N GLY A 28 5.47 -23.36 -3.69
CA GLY A 28 5.81 -23.15 -2.28
C GLY A 28 6.64 -21.90 -1.98
N GLN A 29 7.01 -21.10 -2.99
CA GLN A 29 7.69 -19.83 -2.77
C GLN A 29 6.77 -18.83 -2.05
N THR A 30 7.33 -18.13 -1.07
CA THR A 30 6.65 -17.10 -0.28
C THR A 30 6.10 -15.98 -1.18
N PRO A 31 4.78 -15.72 -1.20
CA PRO A 31 4.19 -14.67 -2.03
C PRO A 31 4.42 -13.28 -1.45
N ILE A 32 4.30 -12.27 -2.32
CA ILE A 32 4.34 -10.85 -1.94
C ILE A 32 2.89 -10.34 -1.80
N ILE A 33 2.52 -9.89 -0.61
CA ILE A 33 1.23 -9.23 -0.34
C ILE A 33 1.43 -7.73 -0.47
N CYS A 34 0.77 -7.12 -1.45
CA CYS A 34 0.89 -5.70 -1.77
C CYS A 34 -0.35 -4.94 -1.27
N MET A 35 -0.13 -3.93 -0.44
CA MET A 35 -1.16 -3.14 0.22
C MET A 35 -1.00 -1.66 -0.11
N ALA A 36 -2.01 -1.08 -0.74
CA ALA A 36 -1.99 0.29 -1.26
C ALA A 36 -2.30 1.35 -0.18
N GLY A 37 -2.20 2.63 -0.57
CA GLY A 37 -2.54 3.77 0.27
C GLY A 37 -4.04 3.95 0.50
N LEU A 38 -4.40 4.96 1.31
CA LEU A 38 -5.75 5.18 1.85
C LEU A 38 -6.85 5.24 0.77
N THR A 39 -6.61 5.95 -0.32
CA THR A 39 -7.58 6.16 -1.41
C THR A 39 -7.24 5.35 -2.68
N ARG A 40 -6.33 4.39 -2.53
CA ARG A 40 -5.71 3.64 -3.62
C ARG A 40 -6.23 2.21 -3.66
N ASN A 41 -5.81 1.46 -4.67
CA ASN A 41 -6.26 0.10 -4.92
C ASN A 41 -5.15 -0.75 -5.56
N ALA A 42 -5.43 -2.01 -5.84
CA ALA A 42 -4.50 -3.00 -6.38
C ALA A 42 -3.76 -2.56 -7.65
N ARG A 43 -4.37 -1.66 -8.47
CA ARG A 43 -3.74 -1.16 -9.71
C ARG A 43 -2.44 -0.38 -9.50
N ASP A 44 -2.16 0.08 -8.28
CA ASP A 44 -0.91 0.76 -7.98
C ASP A 44 0.31 -0.13 -8.15
N PHE A 45 0.12 -1.44 -8.04
CA PHE A 45 1.20 -2.42 -8.13
C PHE A 45 1.37 -3.03 -9.53
N ASP A 46 0.59 -2.61 -10.55
CA ASP A 46 0.66 -3.16 -11.91
C ASP A 46 2.07 -3.09 -12.52
N ALA A 47 2.80 -1.99 -12.29
CA ALA A 47 4.16 -1.81 -12.80
C ALA A 47 5.17 -2.71 -12.05
N LEU A 48 5.05 -2.80 -10.73
CA LEU A 48 5.87 -3.70 -9.91
C LEU A 48 5.62 -5.16 -10.28
N ALA A 49 4.35 -5.55 -10.42
CA ALA A 49 3.96 -6.89 -10.84
C ALA A 49 4.51 -7.24 -12.22
N ALA A 50 4.48 -6.30 -13.18
CA ALA A 50 5.07 -6.50 -14.51
C ALA A 50 6.59 -6.73 -14.45
N ARG A 51 7.30 -6.00 -13.57
CA ARG A 51 8.75 -6.18 -13.37
C ARG A 51 9.09 -7.53 -12.74
N LEU A 52 8.28 -7.99 -11.81
CA LEU A 52 8.51 -9.23 -11.05
C LEU A 52 7.82 -10.45 -11.69
N ALA A 53 7.08 -10.26 -12.80
CA ALA A 53 6.30 -11.28 -13.47
C ALA A 53 7.08 -12.58 -13.70
N GLY A 54 6.46 -13.71 -13.40
CA GLY A 54 7.02 -15.06 -13.53
C GLY A 54 8.04 -15.44 -12.43
N ARG A 55 8.69 -14.45 -11.79
CA ARG A 55 9.70 -14.71 -10.73
C ARG A 55 9.09 -14.73 -9.32
N TRP A 56 7.96 -14.03 -9.13
CA TRP A 56 7.28 -13.91 -7.86
C TRP A 56 5.77 -13.91 -8.04
N ARG A 57 5.06 -14.59 -7.15
CA ARG A 57 3.61 -14.40 -7.00
C ARG A 57 3.36 -13.12 -6.20
N LEU A 58 2.56 -12.19 -6.77
CA LEU A 58 2.12 -10.99 -6.09
C LEU A 58 0.61 -11.04 -5.89
N ILE A 59 0.15 -10.73 -4.68
CA ILE A 59 -1.26 -10.58 -4.38
C ILE A 59 -1.48 -9.12 -3.97
N ALA A 60 -2.02 -8.32 -4.90
CA ALA A 60 -2.28 -6.90 -4.67
C ALA A 60 -3.72 -6.72 -4.17
N VAL A 61 -3.85 -6.31 -2.90
CA VAL A 61 -5.12 -6.24 -2.18
C VAL A 61 -5.87 -4.95 -2.48
N ASP A 62 -7.15 -5.06 -2.76
CA ASP A 62 -8.11 -3.96 -2.63
C ASP A 62 -8.68 -3.98 -1.20
N PHE A 63 -8.31 -3.03 -0.36
CA PHE A 63 -8.93 -2.89 0.95
C PHE A 63 -10.43 -2.68 0.81
N ARG A 64 -11.23 -3.06 1.83
CA ARG A 64 -12.67 -2.79 1.86
C ARG A 64 -12.97 -1.35 1.43
N GLY A 65 -13.98 -1.17 0.58
CA GLY A 65 -14.38 0.12 0.06
C GLY A 65 -13.45 0.72 -1.01
N ARG A 66 -12.53 -0.04 -1.61
CA ARG A 66 -11.67 0.38 -2.73
C ARG A 66 -11.69 -0.65 -3.83
N GLY A 67 -11.44 -0.21 -5.06
CA GLY A 67 -11.35 -1.08 -6.22
C GLY A 67 -12.58 -1.97 -6.37
N GLU A 68 -12.37 -3.27 -6.49
CA GLU A 68 -13.42 -4.29 -6.66
C GLU A 68 -13.92 -4.87 -5.32
N SER A 69 -13.35 -4.47 -4.17
CA SER A 69 -13.83 -4.85 -2.85
C SER A 69 -15.13 -4.16 -2.48
N ALA A 70 -16.02 -4.89 -1.80
CA ALA A 70 -17.31 -4.36 -1.36
C ALA A 70 -17.15 -3.15 -0.41
N TYR A 71 -18.12 -2.26 -0.46
CA TYR A 71 -18.22 -1.13 0.46
C TYR A 71 -18.83 -1.57 1.79
N ALA A 72 -18.25 -1.11 2.89
CA ALA A 72 -18.73 -1.45 4.22
C ALA A 72 -20.07 -0.77 4.52
N LYS A 73 -20.97 -1.49 5.20
CA LYS A 73 -22.22 -0.93 5.69
C LYS A 73 -21.98 0.03 6.85
N ASP A 74 -21.05 -0.32 7.73
CA ASP A 74 -20.58 0.54 8.82
C ASP A 74 -19.27 1.23 8.41
N PRO A 75 -19.29 2.56 8.17
CA PRO A 75 -18.10 3.32 7.83
C PRO A 75 -17.02 3.32 8.93
N MET A 76 -17.39 3.09 10.19
CA MET A 76 -16.44 3.03 11.29
C MET A 76 -15.52 1.80 11.22
N SER A 77 -15.83 0.84 10.36
CA SER A 77 -14.95 -0.29 10.05
C SER A 77 -13.77 0.08 9.11
N TYR A 78 -13.72 1.28 8.55
CA TYR A 78 -12.61 1.76 7.72
C TYR A 78 -11.40 2.20 8.57
N VAL A 79 -10.88 1.29 9.37
CA VAL A 79 -9.75 1.54 10.28
C VAL A 79 -8.64 0.49 10.11
N PRO A 80 -7.37 0.82 10.39
CA PRO A 80 -6.22 -0.06 10.13
C PRO A 80 -6.34 -1.44 10.75
N LEU A 81 -6.87 -1.57 11.96
CA LEU A 81 -7.02 -2.88 12.63
C LEU A 81 -8.02 -3.79 11.90
N THR A 82 -9.06 -3.23 11.29
CA THR A 82 -10.00 -4.01 10.48
C THR A 82 -9.32 -4.46 9.17
N TYR A 83 -8.48 -3.62 8.56
CA TYR A 83 -7.72 -4.02 7.38
C TYR A 83 -6.72 -5.14 7.67
N VAL A 84 -6.10 -5.15 8.86
CA VAL A 84 -5.28 -6.27 9.34
C VAL A 84 -6.11 -7.57 9.36
N GLN A 85 -7.32 -7.52 9.95
CA GLN A 85 -8.21 -8.69 10.00
C GLN A 85 -8.60 -9.18 8.60
N ASP A 86 -8.87 -8.26 7.67
CA ASP A 86 -9.21 -8.59 6.28
C ASP A 86 -8.05 -9.30 5.56
N VAL A 87 -6.81 -8.83 5.76
CA VAL A 87 -5.63 -9.47 5.15
C VAL A 87 -5.32 -10.81 5.82
N GLU A 88 -5.45 -10.94 7.14
CA GLU A 88 -5.31 -12.23 7.82
C GLU A 88 -6.35 -13.26 7.36
N ALA A 89 -7.59 -12.82 7.07
CA ALA A 89 -8.61 -13.67 6.48
C ALA A 89 -8.20 -14.15 5.07
N LEU A 90 -7.62 -13.26 4.23
CA LEU A 90 -7.06 -13.63 2.93
C LEU A 90 -5.95 -14.69 3.08
N LEU A 91 -4.98 -14.45 3.99
CA LEU A 91 -3.87 -15.38 4.20
C LEU A 91 -4.37 -16.76 4.61
N THR A 92 -5.38 -16.79 5.48
CA THR A 92 -6.04 -18.04 5.94
C THR A 92 -6.77 -18.75 4.81
N ASP A 93 -7.60 -18.01 4.05
CA ASP A 93 -8.39 -18.54 2.93
C ASP A 93 -7.50 -19.16 1.84
N GLN A 94 -6.33 -18.54 1.60
CA GLN A 94 -5.37 -18.99 0.59
C GLN A 94 -4.32 -19.99 1.12
N GLY A 95 -4.36 -20.38 2.38
CA GLY A 95 -3.35 -21.26 2.99
C GLY A 95 -1.94 -20.68 2.98
N ILE A 96 -1.81 -19.35 3.09
CA ILE A 96 -0.52 -18.66 3.06
C ILE A 96 0.04 -18.57 4.48
N ASP A 97 0.98 -19.45 4.80
CA ASP A 97 1.64 -19.48 6.11
C ASP A 97 2.75 -18.44 6.23
N ARG A 98 3.48 -18.18 5.15
CA ARG A 98 4.59 -17.22 5.09
C ARG A 98 4.37 -16.24 3.94
N TYR A 99 4.69 -14.97 4.16
CA TYR A 99 4.51 -13.91 3.16
C TYR A 99 5.55 -12.80 3.29
N ILE A 100 5.70 -12.04 2.23
CA ILE A 100 6.44 -10.77 2.19
C ILE A 100 5.40 -9.66 2.12
N ALA A 101 5.52 -8.60 2.93
CA ALA A 101 4.55 -7.50 2.95
C ALA A 101 5.13 -6.25 2.29
N PHE A 102 4.46 -5.75 1.25
CA PHE A 102 4.77 -4.46 0.59
C PHE A 102 3.64 -3.49 0.87
N GLY A 103 3.89 -2.49 1.73
CA GLY A 103 2.88 -1.53 2.16
C GLY A 103 3.22 -0.10 1.79
N THR A 104 2.32 0.58 1.06
CA THR A 104 2.44 2.02 0.76
C THR A 104 1.51 2.81 1.68
N SER A 105 2.03 3.84 2.35
CA SER A 105 1.21 4.74 3.18
C SER A 105 0.36 3.94 4.18
N LEU A 106 -0.98 3.97 4.09
CA LEU A 106 -1.87 3.13 4.90
C LEU A 106 -1.47 1.64 4.86
N GLY A 107 -1.09 1.10 3.70
CA GLY A 107 -0.62 -0.26 3.58
C GLY A 107 0.62 -0.56 4.42
N GLY A 108 1.51 0.44 4.59
CA GLY A 108 2.67 0.32 5.48
C GLY A 108 2.28 0.35 6.97
N ILE A 109 1.26 1.12 7.34
CA ILE A 109 0.67 1.08 8.69
C ILE A 109 0.12 -0.33 8.98
N VAL A 110 -0.64 -0.90 8.03
CA VAL A 110 -1.17 -2.27 8.14
C VAL A 110 -0.03 -3.28 8.24
N THR A 111 1.05 -3.14 7.44
CA THR A 111 2.25 -4.00 7.51
C THR A 111 2.88 -3.98 8.92
N MET A 112 3.09 -2.81 9.50
CA MET A 112 3.64 -2.69 10.86
C MET A 112 2.73 -3.36 11.90
N LEU A 113 1.41 -3.15 11.80
CA LEU A 113 0.42 -3.74 12.72
C LEU A 113 0.33 -5.27 12.58
N MET A 114 0.50 -5.81 11.38
CA MET A 114 0.52 -7.26 11.14
C MET A 114 1.77 -7.94 11.71
N ALA A 115 2.89 -7.24 11.82
CA ALA A 115 4.17 -7.83 12.21
C ALA A 115 4.14 -8.49 13.61
N GLY A 116 3.41 -7.92 14.56
CA GLY A 116 3.26 -8.46 15.92
C GLY A 116 2.53 -9.80 15.96
N PRO A 117 1.28 -9.87 15.52
CA PRO A 117 0.50 -11.11 15.44
C PRO A 117 1.12 -12.16 14.50
N SER A 118 1.74 -11.71 13.41
CA SER A 118 2.35 -12.58 12.39
C SER A 118 3.79 -12.96 12.69
N ARG A 119 4.20 -12.99 13.95
CA ARG A 119 5.59 -13.27 14.33
C ARG A 119 6.10 -14.58 13.71
N GLY A 120 7.17 -14.46 12.90
CA GLY A 120 7.76 -15.60 12.18
C GLY A 120 7.11 -15.97 10.85
N ARG A 121 5.96 -15.37 10.50
CA ARG A 121 5.28 -15.56 9.21
C ARG A 121 5.70 -14.51 8.17
N MET A 122 5.95 -13.27 8.60
CA MET A 122 6.42 -12.19 7.72
C MET A 122 7.92 -12.36 7.47
N MET A 123 8.29 -12.69 6.23
CA MET A 123 9.66 -13.00 5.83
C MET A 123 10.48 -11.78 5.45
N ALA A 124 9.82 -10.72 4.97
CA ALA A 124 10.40 -9.41 4.71
C ALA A 124 9.29 -8.35 4.65
N ALA A 125 9.66 -7.09 4.83
CA ALA A 125 8.73 -5.96 4.73
C ALA A 125 9.30 -4.84 3.87
N LEU A 126 8.43 -4.18 3.08
CA LEU A 126 8.70 -2.90 2.44
C LEU A 126 7.71 -1.87 2.96
N LEU A 127 8.22 -0.81 3.58
CA LEU A 127 7.45 0.33 4.09
C LEU A 127 7.69 1.52 3.16
N ASN A 128 6.70 1.83 2.32
CA ASN A 128 6.79 2.90 1.34
C ASN A 128 6.15 4.17 1.86
N ASP A 129 7.00 5.09 2.22
CA ASP A 129 6.74 6.50 2.58
C ASP A 129 5.76 6.69 3.74
N VAL A 130 5.91 5.88 4.78
CA VAL A 130 5.16 5.96 6.04
C VAL A 130 6.01 5.44 7.19
N GLY A 131 5.74 5.96 8.37
CA GLY A 131 6.40 5.54 9.61
C GLY A 131 5.48 5.64 10.83
N PRO A 132 6.04 5.37 12.02
CA PRO A 132 5.32 5.47 13.28
C PRO A 132 4.86 6.90 13.63
N GLU A 133 5.54 7.89 13.10
CA GLU A 133 5.19 9.31 13.23
C GLU A 133 4.83 9.86 11.86
N ILE A 134 3.65 10.46 11.76
CA ILE A 134 3.14 11.09 10.54
C ILE A 134 3.23 12.60 10.72
N ASP A 135 3.85 13.27 9.74
CA ASP A 135 3.94 14.73 9.76
C ASP A 135 2.55 15.36 9.66
N ALA A 136 2.31 16.36 10.52
CA ALA A 136 1.02 17.03 10.64
C ALA A 136 0.61 17.73 9.32
N GLN A 137 1.58 18.21 8.53
CA GLN A 137 1.32 18.87 7.26
C GLN A 137 0.70 17.88 6.25
N GLY A 138 1.32 16.71 6.08
CA GLY A 138 0.83 15.66 5.20
C GLY A 138 -0.53 15.13 5.66
N LEU A 139 -0.71 14.92 6.96
CA LEU A 139 -2.01 14.50 7.52
C LEU A 139 -3.11 15.53 7.26
N SER A 140 -2.81 16.82 7.42
CA SER A 140 -3.76 17.92 7.13
C SER A 140 -4.14 17.94 5.64
N ARG A 141 -3.16 17.75 4.74
CA ARG A 141 -3.42 17.65 3.30
C ARG A 141 -4.33 16.48 2.97
N ILE A 142 -4.09 15.30 3.54
CA ILE A 142 -4.92 14.10 3.35
C ILE A 142 -6.35 14.36 3.83
N ARG A 143 -6.55 14.90 5.02
CA ARG A 143 -7.87 15.30 5.55
C ARG A 143 -8.56 16.33 4.65
N GLY A 144 -7.80 17.12 3.92
CA GLY A 144 -8.28 18.13 2.99
C GLY A 144 -9.01 17.58 1.75
N TYR A 145 -8.66 16.39 1.27
CA TYR A 145 -9.24 15.81 0.05
C TYR A 145 -10.02 14.50 0.26
N VAL A 146 -9.70 13.71 1.28
CA VAL A 146 -10.35 12.41 1.50
C VAL A 146 -11.85 12.59 1.76
N GLY A 147 -12.66 11.78 1.08
CA GLY A 147 -14.12 11.82 1.20
C GLY A 147 -14.79 12.95 0.40
N LYS A 148 -14.05 13.73 -0.38
CA LYS A 148 -14.61 14.71 -1.31
C LYS A 148 -14.86 14.07 -2.67
N ALA A 149 -16.09 14.17 -3.17
CA ALA A 149 -16.45 13.63 -4.48
C ALA A 149 -15.74 14.38 -5.61
N SER A 150 -15.30 13.63 -6.61
CA SER A 150 -14.81 14.17 -7.88
C SER A 150 -15.47 13.41 -9.03
N VAL A 151 -16.02 14.14 -9.99
CA VAL A 151 -16.73 13.56 -11.15
C VAL A 151 -16.26 14.28 -12.41
N PHE A 152 -15.78 13.52 -13.39
CA PHE A 152 -15.25 14.08 -14.63
C PHE A 152 -15.96 13.52 -15.86
N PRO A 153 -16.12 14.32 -16.94
CA PRO A 153 -16.73 13.87 -18.17
C PRO A 153 -15.83 12.95 -19.00
N THR A 154 -14.49 13.09 -18.87
CA THR A 154 -13.52 12.28 -19.62
C THR A 154 -12.27 12.00 -18.77
N TRP A 155 -11.50 10.98 -19.18
CA TRP A 155 -10.23 10.65 -18.57
C TRP A 155 -9.21 11.78 -18.63
N MET A 156 -9.24 12.62 -19.67
CA MET A 156 -8.35 13.77 -19.79
C MET A 156 -8.64 14.84 -18.74
N HIS A 157 -9.91 15.08 -18.40
CA HIS A 157 -10.26 16.00 -17.31
C HIS A 157 -9.79 15.45 -15.95
N ALA A 158 -9.95 14.14 -15.73
CA ALA A 158 -9.44 13.50 -14.52
C ALA A 158 -7.90 13.61 -14.44
N ALA A 159 -7.19 13.33 -15.54
CA ALA A 159 -5.73 13.42 -15.61
C ALA A 159 -5.22 14.83 -15.31
N ARG A 160 -5.86 15.87 -15.86
CA ARG A 160 -5.49 17.26 -15.57
C ARG A 160 -5.70 17.62 -14.10
N CYS A 161 -6.82 17.22 -13.51
CA CYS A 161 -7.08 17.45 -12.08
C CYS A 161 -6.04 16.72 -11.20
N VAL A 162 -5.65 15.49 -11.56
CA VAL A 162 -4.59 14.76 -10.84
C VAL A 162 -3.26 15.49 -10.97
N SER A 163 -2.92 15.99 -12.17
CA SER A 163 -1.69 16.78 -12.41
C SER A 163 -1.67 18.04 -11.56
N GLU A 164 -2.75 18.84 -11.58
CA GLU A 164 -2.87 20.09 -10.82
C GLU A 164 -2.67 19.88 -9.30
N ASN A 165 -3.10 18.73 -8.78
CA ASN A 165 -3.00 18.42 -7.35
C ASN A 165 -1.71 17.71 -6.95
N ASN A 166 -0.89 17.24 -7.91
CA ASN A 166 0.29 16.40 -7.64
C ASN A 166 1.53 16.82 -8.43
N ALA A 167 1.51 17.97 -9.14
CA ALA A 167 2.67 18.44 -9.91
C ALA A 167 3.93 18.57 -9.04
N ASP A 168 3.80 19.00 -7.79
CA ASP A 168 4.92 19.11 -6.85
C ASP A 168 5.45 17.74 -6.39
N VAL A 169 4.62 16.68 -6.48
CA VAL A 169 5.01 15.31 -6.10
C VAL A 169 5.83 14.66 -7.20
N TYR A 170 5.44 14.89 -8.46
CA TYR A 170 6.08 14.32 -9.64
C TYR A 170 6.31 15.41 -10.72
N PRO A 171 7.29 16.31 -10.52
CA PRO A 171 7.46 17.50 -11.37
C PRO A 171 7.82 17.17 -12.82
N ASP A 172 8.42 16.01 -13.08
CA ASP A 172 8.89 15.61 -14.41
C ASP A 172 7.84 14.80 -15.21
N TRP A 173 6.66 14.54 -14.62
CA TRP A 173 5.63 13.75 -15.28
C TRP A 173 4.96 14.49 -16.43
N GLN A 174 4.70 13.75 -17.53
CA GLN A 174 3.99 14.20 -18.71
C GLN A 174 2.50 13.82 -18.64
N ILE A 175 1.72 14.26 -19.60
CA ILE A 175 0.25 14.03 -19.60
C ILE A 175 -0.11 12.55 -19.64
N GLU A 176 0.73 11.72 -20.27
CA GLU A 176 0.58 10.26 -20.35
C GLU A 176 0.70 9.61 -18.98
N ASP A 177 1.62 10.07 -18.13
CA ASP A 177 1.84 9.60 -16.76
C ASP A 177 0.64 9.96 -15.88
N TRP A 178 0.15 11.19 -16.02
CA TRP A 178 -1.05 11.66 -15.34
C TRP A 178 -2.30 10.90 -15.78
N LEU A 179 -2.41 10.55 -17.07
CA LEU A 179 -3.51 9.73 -17.56
C LEU A 179 -3.44 8.30 -16.99
N ALA A 180 -2.24 7.73 -16.93
CA ALA A 180 -2.03 6.43 -16.30
C ALA A 180 -2.37 6.47 -14.79
N MET A 181 -1.97 7.53 -14.09
CA MET A 181 -2.33 7.74 -12.69
C MET A 181 -3.85 7.89 -12.50
N ALA A 182 -4.51 8.69 -13.34
CA ALA A 182 -5.96 8.87 -13.28
C ALA A 182 -6.69 7.52 -13.45
N LYS A 183 -6.25 6.66 -14.36
CA LYS A 183 -6.83 5.32 -14.55
C LYS A 183 -6.62 4.38 -13.36
N ARG A 184 -5.63 4.64 -12.49
CA ARG A 184 -5.45 3.92 -11.22
C ARG A 184 -6.36 4.43 -10.11
N LEU A 185 -6.63 5.76 -10.09
CA LEU A 185 -7.40 6.44 -9.05
C LEU A 185 -8.92 6.38 -9.27
N TYR A 186 -9.33 6.39 -10.52
CA TYR A 186 -10.73 6.54 -10.90
C TYR A 186 -11.26 5.33 -11.66
N ARG A 187 -12.58 5.26 -11.79
CA ARG A 187 -13.28 4.28 -12.62
C ARG A 187 -14.38 4.95 -13.45
N LEU A 188 -14.78 4.30 -14.53
CA LEU A 188 -15.95 4.67 -15.29
C LEU A 188 -17.19 4.11 -14.58
N ASN A 189 -18.17 4.96 -14.26
CA ASN A 189 -19.43 4.51 -13.69
C ASN A 189 -20.46 4.17 -14.79
N SER A 190 -21.61 3.61 -14.39
CA SER A 190 -22.72 3.25 -15.29
C SER A 190 -23.34 4.44 -16.05
N SER A 191 -23.16 5.66 -15.56
CA SER A 191 -23.62 6.89 -16.21
C SER A 191 -22.58 7.51 -17.17
N GLY A 192 -21.50 6.79 -17.49
CA GLY A 192 -20.43 7.26 -18.38
C GLY A 192 -19.57 8.38 -17.79
N ARG A 193 -19.49 8.49 -16.47
CA ARG A 193 -18.67 9.48 -15.76
C ARG A 193 -17.48 8.83 -15.11
N ILE A 194 -16.38 9.56 -15.05
CA ILE A 194 -15.16 9.15 -14.34
C ILE A 194 -15.30 9.62 -12.90
N VAL A 195 -15.27 8.67 -11.96
CA VAL A 195 -15.47 8.89 -10.52
C VAL A 195 -14.35 8.22 -9.71
N LEU A 196 -14.13 8.69 -8.49
CA LEU A 196 -13.19 8.06 -7.57
C LEU A 196 -13.55 6.58 -7.37
N ASP A 197 -12.52 5.73 -7.30
CA ASP A 197 -12.68 4.29 -7.15
C ASP A 197 -12.51 3.84 -5.69
N TYR A 198 -13.18 4.58 -4.79
CA TYR A 198 -13.28 4.24 -3.38
C TYR A 198 -14.57 4.80 -2.76
N ASP A 199 -15.00 4.23 -1.63
CA ASP A 199 -16.12 4.74 -0.85
C ASP A 199 -15.73 6.04 -0.14
N LEU A 200 -16.43 7.13 -0.42
CA LEU A 200 -16.17 8.44 0.20
C LEU A 200 -16.28 8.41 1.73
N LYS A 201 -17.01 7.44 2.27
CA LYS A 201 -17.17 7.24 3.72
C LYS A 201 -15.91 6.77 4.43
N ILE A 202 -14.84 6.42 3.72
CA ILE A 202 -13.53 6.16 4.35
C ILE A 202 -12.99 7.36 5.15
N ALA A 203 -13.54 8.55 4.91
CA ALA A 203 -13.23 9.76 5.66
C ALA A 203 -13.91 9.84 7.03
N GLU A 204 -14.96 9.06 7.30
CA GLU A 204 -15.77 9.19 8.52
C GLU A 204 -14.98 8.90 9.80
N PRO A 205 -14.12 7.86 9.89
CA PRO A 205 -13.32 7.62 11.09
C PRO A 205 -12.40 8.80 11.47
N PHE A 206 -11.94 9.57 10.46
CA PHE A 206 -11.08 10.75 10.70
C PHE A 206 -11.83 11.96 11.26
N ARG A 207 -13.16 11.94 11.21
CA ARG A 207 -14.03 13.04 11.68
C ARG A 207 -14.51 12.85 13.12
N VAL A 208 -14.31 11.66 13.67
CA VAL A 208 -14.74 11.36 15.05
C VAL A 208 -13.67 11.83 16.01
N PRO A 209 -14.00 12.79 16.92
CA PRO A 209 -13.06 13.25 17.95
C PRO A 209 -12.66 12.10 18.88
N GLY A 210 -11.39 12.01 19.23
CA GLY A 210 -10.85 10.96 20.10
C GLY A 210 -10.43 9.67 19.37
N ASN A 211 -10.73 9.53 18.09
CA ASN A 211 -10.25 8.41 17.28
C ASN A 211 -8.77 8.56 16.85
N GLU A 212 -8.11 9.59 17.39
CA GLU A 212 -6.71 9.91 17.13
C GLU A 212 -5.74 9.05 17.94
N ALA A 213 -6.21 8.45 19.04
CA ALA A 213 -5.44 7.53 19.88
C ALA A 213 -5.42 6.12 19.22
N GLY A 214 -4.55 5.98 18.24
CA GLY A 214 -4.25 4.68 17.62
C GLY A 214 -3.29 3.84 18.48
N PRO A 215 -2.96 2.62 18.04
CA PRO A 215 -1.93 1.80 18.68
C PRO A 215 -0.56 2.51 18.63
N ASP A 216 0.32 2.17 19.58
CA ASP A 216 1.71 2.65 19.57
C ASP A 216 2.44 2.12 18.33
N MET A 217 2.64 2.98 17.35
CA MET A 217 3.23 2.61 16.07
C MET A 217 4.73 2.37 16.16
N TRP A 218 5.45 2.91 17.18
CA TRP A 218 6.84 2.55 17.44
C TRP A 218 6.95 1.12 17.97
N GLN A 219 5.99 0.71 18.81
CA GLN A 219 5.91 -0.68 19.26
C GLN A 219 5.55 -1.63 18.10
N ALA A 220 4.64 -1.20 17.21
CA ALA A 220 4.32 -1.96 16.01
C ALA A 220 5.55 -2.12 15.09
N LEU A 221 6.31 -1.04 14.86
CA LEU A 221 7.56 -1.09 14.09
C LEU A 221 8.60 -2.01 14.76
N ALA A 222 8.73 -1.98 16.09
CA ALA A 222 9.67 -2.82 16.83
C ALA A 222 9.41 -4.33 16.61
N SER A 223 8.20 -4.71 16.22
CA SER A 223 7.87 -6.10 15.84
C SER A 223 8.56 -6.55 14.54
N LEU A 224 9.04 -5.60 13.73
CA LEU A 224 9.86 -5.85 12.53
C LEU A 224 11.36 -5.92 12.80
N ARG A 225 11.81 -5.83 14.06
CA ARG A 225 13.21 -5.66 14.41
C ARG A 225 14.15 -6.64 13.70
N GLU A 226 13.81 -7.92 13.67
CA GLU A 226 14.60 -9.00 13.07
C GLU A 226 14.16 -9.35 11.63
N VAL A 227 13.14 -8.64 11.10
CA VAL A 227 12.60 -8.86 9.76
C VAL A 227 13.38 -8.01 8.76
N PRO A 228 13.93 -8.57 7.67
CA PRO A 228 14.51 -7.79 6.59
C PRO A 228 13.51 -6.72 6.13
N THR A 229 13.87 -5.44 6.27
CA THR A 229 12.94 -4.33 6.00
C THR A 229 13.58 -3.30 5.08
N LEU A 230 12.89 -2.98 3.99
CA LEU A 230 13.22 -1.86 3.12
C LEU A 230 12.29 -0.69 3.43
N ILE A 231 12.87 0.43 3.89
CA ILE A 231 12.17 1.68 4.10
C ILE A 231 12.42 2.54 2.87
N VAL A 232 11.36 2.89 2.15
CA VAL A 232 11.42 3.79 1.00
C VAL A 232 10.82 5.13 1.41
N ARG A 233 11.52 6.23 1.14
CA ARG A 233 11.06 7.58 1.41
C ARG A 233 11.08 8.42 0.15
N GLY A 234 10.03 9.19 -0.11
CA GLY A 234 10.05 10.26 -1.10
C GLY A 234 10.90 11.43 -0.59
N GLY A 235 11.88 11.88 -1.38
CA GLY A 235 12.78 12.97 -0.98
C GLY A 235 12.06 14.28 -0.65
N ARG A 236 10.86 14.48 -1.24
CA ARG A 236 9.94 15.62 -1.00
C ARG A 236 8.71 15.24 -0.19
N SER A 237 8.72 14.08 0.50
CA SER A 237 7.58 13.64 1.30
C SER A 237 7.24 14.66 2.39
N ASP A 238 5.96 14.98 2.46
CA ASP A 238 5.33 15.79 3.52
C ASP A 238 4.68 14.92 4.61
N LEU A 239 4.83 13.59 4.51
CA LEU A 239 4.23 12.62 5.44
C LEU A 239 5.26 11.90 6.30
N LEU A 240 6.38 11.47 5.71
CA LEU A 240 7.49 10.82 6.39
C LEU A 240 8.70 11.77 6.40
N SER A 241 9.07 12.30 7.57
CA SER A 241 10.26 13.14 7.70
C SER A 241 11.55 12.32 7.52
N ALA A 242 12.65 12.96 7.08
CA ALA A 242 13.94 12.29 6.98
C ALA A 242 14.40 11.77 8.35
N ALA A 243 14.24 12.57 9.40
CA ALA A 243 14.62 12.19 10.76
C ALA A 243 13.85 10.96 11.26
N THR A 244 12.53 10.90 11.00
CA THR A 244 11.72 9.72 11.35
C THR A 244 12.19 8.49 10.57
N ALA A 245 12.45 8.61 9.26
CA ALA A 245 12.93 7.48 8.45
C ALA A 245 14.31 6.96 8.92
N GLU A 246 15.24 7.86 9.25
CA GLU A 246 16.55 7.49 9.81
C GLU A 246 16.41 6.80 11.18
N ARG A 247 15.54 7.32 12.05
CA ARG A 247 15.25 6.69 13.34
C ARG A 247 14.62 5.31 13.19
N MET A 248 13.69 5.12 12.22
CA MET A 248 13.15 3.82 11.89
C MET A 248 14.26 2.85 11.49
N ALA A 249 15.12 3.23 10.54
CA ALA A 249 16.21 2.40 10.08
C ALA A 249 17.17 2.01 11.21
N ALA A 250 17.50 2.96 12.09
CA ALA A 250 18.38 2.73 13.23
C ALA A 250 17.75 1.83 14.32
N SER A 251 16.42 1.70 14.37
CA SER A 251 15.70 0.88 15.34
C SER A 251 15.52 -0.58 14.94
N LEU A 252 15.84 -0.94 13.69
CA LEU A 252 15.68 -2.27 13.11
C LEU A 252 17.04 -2.89 12.79
N ASP A 253 17.23 -4.17 13.13
CA ASP A 253 18.53 -4.86 12.98
C ASP A 253 18.87 -5.13 11.50
N GLN A 254 17.87 -5.17 10.62
CA GLN A 254 18.01 -5.56 9.22
C GLN A 254 17.33 -4.56 8.24
N ALA A 255 17.37 -3.27 8.57
CA ALA A 255 16.77 -2.25 7.70
C ALA A 255 17.73 -1.72 6.64
N GLU A 256 17.17 -1.41 5.47
CA GLU A 256 17.76 -0.57 4.44
C GLU A 256 16.85 0.64 4.22
N LEU A 257 17.42 1.85 4.19
CA LEU A 257 16.68 3.09 3.90
C LEU A 257 17.10 3.62 2.53
N VAL A 258 16.10 3.84 1.67
CA VAL A 258 16.29 4.46 0.35
C VAL A 258 15.41 5.69 0.23
N THR A 259 16.02 6.84 -0.06
CA THR A 259 15.30 8.08 -0.37
C THR A 259 15.27 8.31 -1.87
N VAL A 260 14.07 8.44 -2.45
CA VAL A 260 13.84 8.72 -3.88
C VAL A 260 13.85 10.23 -4.10
N PRO A 261 14.89 10.80 -4.71
CA PRO A 261 15.00 12.25 -4.88
C PRO A 261 13.91 12.78 -5.79
N GLY A 262 13.45 14.01 -5.54
CA GLY A 262 12.49 14.71 -6.39
C GLY A 262 11.04 14.22 -6.30
N VAL A 263 10.76 13.11 -5.62
CA VAL A 263 9.42 12.52 -5.48
C VAL A 263 8.83 12.83 -4.09
N GLY A 264 7.54 13.15 -4.04
CA GLY A 264 6.78 13.36 -2.81
C GLY A 264 6.11 12.09 -2.28
N HIS A 265 4.99 12.24 -1.55
CA HIS A 265 4.22 11.13 -1.00
C HIS A 265 3.25 10.56 -2.05
N ALA A 266 3.45 9.35 -2.50
CA ALA A 266 4.50 8.37 -2.21
C ALA A 266 5.18 7.90 -3.51
N PRO A 267 6.45 7.43 -3.47
CA PRO A 267 7.05 6.73 -4.60
C PRO A 267 6.14 5.62 -5.14
N THR A 268 6.20 5.40 -6.45
CA THR A 268 5.33 4.42 -7.14
C THR A 268 5.85 2.99 -7.08
N LEU A 269 7.07 2.79 -6.55
CA LEU A 269 7.85 1.53 -6.57
C LEU A 269 8.26 1.07 -7.98
N SER A 270 8.07 1.92 -9.00
CA SER A 270 8.52 1.68 -10.38
C SER A 270 9.80 2.45 -10.73
N GLU A 271 10.28 3.32 -9.86
CA GLU A 271 11.50 4.08 -10.02
C GLU A 271 12.71 3.14 -10.19
N THR A 272 13.55 3.41 -11.21
CA THR A 272 14.69 2.56 -11.56
C THR A 272 15.62 2.32 -10.37
N MET A 273 15.84 3.34 -9.55
CA MET A 273 16.71 3.25 -8.38
C MET A 273 16.19 2.31 -7.27
N LEU A 274 14.90 1.97 -7.27
CA LEU A 274 14.30 1.04 -6.30
C LEU A 274 14.41 -0.42 -6.75
N GLN A 275 14.77 -0.69 -8.01
CA GLN A 275 14.81 -2.04 -8.54
C GLN A 275 15.79 -2.93 -7.76
N GLU A 276 17.01 -2.47 -7.62
CA GLU A 276 18.07 -3.22 -6.93
C GLU A 276 17.82 -3.35 -5.41
N PRO A 277 17.42 -2.32 -4.64
CA PRO A 277 17.00 -2.46 -3.26
C PRO A 277 15.86 -3.47 -3.05
N ILE A 278 14.84 -3.46 -3.91
CA ILE A 278 13.75 -4.44 -3.85
C ILE A 278 14.28 -5.86 -4.13
N ASP A 279 15.13 -6.05 -5.14
CA ASP A 279 15.70 -7.36 -5.45
C ASP A 279 16.59 -7.89 -4.29
N ARG A 280 17.35 -7.01 -3.60
CA ARG A 280 18.11 -7.39 -2.38
C ARG A 280 17.16 -7.80 -1.24
N LEU A 281 16.08 -7.04 -1.01
CA LEU A 281 15.09 -7.39 0.02
C LEU A 281 14.50 -8.77 -0.24
N LEU A 282 14.11 -9.05 -1.49
CA LEU A 282 13.53 -10.32 -1.90
C LEU A 282 14.52 -11.49 -1.77
N ALA A 283 15.80 -11.29 -2.09
CA ALA A 283 16.85 -12.29 -1.88
C ALA A 283 17.00 -12.65 -0.40
N ARG A 284 17.04 -11.65 0.49
CA ARG A 284 17.12 -11.86 1.96
C ARG A 284 15.91 -12.62 2.52
N ALA A 285 14.72 -12.40 1.93
CA ALA A 285 13.52 -13.14 2.32
C ALA A 285 13.64 -14.64 2.02
N LEU A 286 14.28 -15.03 0.91
CA LEU A 286 14.53 -16.43 0.56
C LEU A 286 15.57 -17.08 1.47
N GLU A 287 16.65 -16.37 1.79
CA GLU A 287 17.68 -16.86 2.73
C GLU A 287 17.10 -17.14 4.12
N GLY A 288 16.28 -16.23 4.64
CA GLY A 288 15.56 -16.39 5.90
C GLY A 288 14.56 -17.55 5.89
N ALA A 289 13.98 -17.89 4.75
CA ALA A 289 13.09 -19.04 4.60
C ALA A 289 13.86 -20.36 4.64
N ALA A 290 15.05 -20.43 4.03
CA ALA A 290 15.90 -21.62 4.01
C ALA A 290 16.48 -22.00 5.40
N ILE A 291 16.72 -21.01 6.26
CA ILE A 291 17.26 -21.23 7.64
C ILE A 291 16.16 -21.74 8.59
N ARG A 292 14.88 -21.46 8.29
CA ARG A 292 13.73 -21.79 9.16
C ARG A 292 12.91 -23.00 8.67
N ALA A 293 13.29 -23.63 7.57
CA ALA A 293 12.75 -24.88 7.03
C ALA A 293 13.50 -26.09 7.57
#